data_ac0c0aab8b07f6204a36373317d965bf
#
_entry.id   ac0c0aab8b07f6204a36373317d965bf
#
_cell.length_a   1.000
_cell.length_b   1.000
_cell.length_c   1.000
_cell.angle_alpha   90.00
_cell.angle_beta   90.00
_cell.angle_gamma   90.00
#
_symmetry.space_group_name_H-M   'P 1'
#
loop_
_entity.id
_entity.type
_entity.pdbx_description
1 polymer ?
#
loop_
_entity_poly.entity_id
_entity_poly.type
_entity_poly.pdbx_seq_one_letter_code
_entity_poly.pdbx_strand_id
1 'polypeptide(L)'
;IMGQTSNGLNGAGGSFDIDQTSTGTINLDQDGASANVSIEQTSTGTVNIDANGATFVADIDQDNASTINLHHDGASADYVILQTGGSGDILTLTVNGASANVDIIQRD
;
A
#
# COMPACT_ATOMS: atom_id res chain seq x y z
N ILE A 1 10.44 11.64 -4.17
CA ILE A 1 11.29 10.44 -4.02
C ILE A 1 11.34 9.72 -5.35
N MET A 2 12.52 9.44 -5.82
CA MET A 2 12.74 8.80 -7.12
C MET A 2 13.39 7.44 -6.94
N GLY A 3 12.93 6.46 -7.69
CA GLY A 3 13.52 5.14 -7.72
C GLY A 3 12.91 4.18 -6.71
N GLN A 4 13.73 3.39 -6.06
CA GLN A 4 13.30 2.34 -5.15
C GLN A 4 13.32 2.81 -3.71
N THR A 5 12.21 2.61 -3.02
CA THR A 5 12.11 2.88 -1.59
C THR A 5 11.78 1.58 -0.86
N SER A 6 12.52 1.29 0.20
CA SER A 6 12.25 0.16 1.08
C SER A 6 12.20 0.67 2.52
N ASN A 7 11.07 0.52 3.16
CA ASN A 7 10.83 1.03 4.51
C ASN A 7 10.26 -0.07 5.40
N GLY A 8 10.86 -0.24 6.56
CA GLY A 8 10.38 -1.14 7.60
C GLY A 8 9.84 -0.36 8.80
N LEU A 9 8.69 -0.75 9.29
CA LEU A 9 8.06 -0.22 10.50
C LEU A 9 8.01 -1.30 11.56
N ASN A 10 8.77 -1.07 12.60
CA ASN A 10 8.82 -2.01 13.71
C ASN A 10 8.58 -1.25 15.02
N GLY A 11 7.43 -1.42 15.64
CA GLY A 11 7.12 -0.71 16.88
C GLY A 11 5.63 -0.54 17.16
N ALA A 12 5.32 0.28 18.16
CA ALA A 12 3.96 0.45 18.66
C ALA A 12 3.03 1.27 17.77
N GLY A 13 3.57 1.99 16.81
CA GLY A 13 2.78 2.76 15.86
C GLY A 13 3.67 3.56 14.93
N GLY A 14 3.19 3.84 13.75
CA GLY A 14 3.92 4.62 12.78
C GLY A 14 3.01 5.30 11.77
N SER A 15 3.52 6.33 11.12
CA SER A 15 2.86 6.98 10.00
C SER A 15 3.88 7.18 8.89
N PHE A 16 3.49 6.77 7.68
CA PHE A 16 4.27 6.98 6.48
C PHE A 16 3.48 7.78 5.46
N ASP A 17 4.17 8.71 4.85
CA ASP A 17 3.70 9.47 3.72
C ASP A 17 4.75 9.35 2.62
N ILE A 18 4.39 8.70 1.52
CA ILE A 18 5.31 8.36 0.43
C ILE A 18 4.76 8.91 -0.87
N ASP A 19 5.51 9.82 -1.46
CA ASP A 19 5.22 10.41 -2.77
C ASP A 19 6.29 9.95 -3.77
N GLN A 20 5.89 9.21 -4.78
CA GLN A 20 6.77 8.72 -5.83
C GLN A 20 6.33 9.21 -7.20
N THR A 21 7.06 10.15 -7.74
CA THR A 21 6.75 10.82 -9.01
C THR A 21 7.45 10.22 -10.22
N SER A 22 8.24 9.18 -10.03
CA SER A 22 8.93 8.48 -11.11
C SER A 22 8.75 6.97 -11.01
N THR A 23 9.06 6.28 -12.08
CA THR A 23 9.03 4.81 -12.12
C THR A 23 9.89 4.20 -11.03
N GLY A 24 9.33 3.29 -10.25
CA GLY A 24 10.07 2.65 -9.18
C GLY A 24 9.24 1.65 -8.39
N THR A 25 9.86 1.16 -7.33
CA THR A 25 9.24 0.18 -6.44
C THR A 25 9.23 0.71 -5.01
N ILE A 26 8.09 0.66 -4.38
CA ILE A 26 7.94 0.92 -2.95
C ILE A 26 7.78 -0.43 -2.26
N ASN A 27 8.64 -0.72 -1.31
CA ASN A 27 8.51 -1.90 -0.45
C ASN A 27 8.29 -1.41 0.98
N LEU A 28 7.19 -1.80 1.57
CA LEU A 28 6.83 -1.46 2.93
C LEU A 28 6.61 -2.75 3.71
N ASP A 29 7.35 -2.90 4.78
CA ASP A 29 7.23 -3.99 5.74
C ASP A 29 6.84 -3.38 7.10
N GLN A 30 5.69 -3.76 7.62
CA GLN A 30 5.18 -3.27 8.90
C GLN A 30 4.97 -4.43 9.85
N ASP A 31 5.75 -4.44 10.91
CA ASP A 31 5.71 -5.46 11.97
C ASP A 31 5.56 -4.77 13.33
N GLY A 32 4.40 -4.23 13.57
CA GLY A 32 4.15 -3.47 14.79
C GLY A 32 2.67 -3.40 15.15
N ALA A 33 2.33 -2.70 16.23
CA ALA A 33 0.95 -2.69 16.72
C ALA A 33 -0.01 -1.95 15.78
N SER A 34 0.42 -0.84 15.18
CA SER A 34 -0.45 -0.02 14.31
C SER A 34 0.37 0.76 13.29
N ALA A 35 -0.16 0.94 12.11
CA ALA A 35 0.41 1.86 11.14
C ALA A 35 -0.65 2.56 10.30
N ASN A 36 -0.35 3.82 9.93
CA ASN A 36 -1.08 4.57 8.92
C ASN A 36 -0.13 4.87 7.76
N VAL A 37 -0.54 4.56 6.57
CA VAL A 37 0.26 4.72 5.36
C VAL A 37 -0.52 5.49 4.31
N SER A 38 0.10 6.51 3.75
CA SER A 38 -0.38 7.22 2.58
C SER A 38 0.65 7.07 1.47
N ILE A 39 0.24 6.57 0.33
CA ILE A 39 1.11 6.38 -0.83
C ILE A 39 0.49 7.05 -2.05
N GLU A 40 1.18 8.01 -2.62
CA GLU A 40 0.86 8.59 -3.92
C GLU A 40 1.94 8.20 -4.93
N GLN A 41 1.56 7.50 -5.98
CA GLN A 41 2.46 7.10 -7.04
C GLN A 41 1.92 7.55 -8.39
N THR A 42 2.51 8.59 -8.97
CA THR A 42 2.02 9.23 -10.19
C THR A 42 2.68 8.71 -11.47
N SER A 43 3.47 7.67 -11.37
CA SER A 43 4.14 7.04 -12.51
C SER A 43 4.01 5.52 -12.44
N THR A 44 4.33 4.86 -13.52
CA THR A 44 4.35 3.39 -13.57
C THR A 44 5.24 2.81 -12.49
N GLY A 45 4.73 1.88 -11.69
CA GLY A 45 5.54 1.31 -10.63
C GLY A 45 4.88 0.16 -9.89
N THR A 46 5.54 -0.25 -8.81
CA THR A 46 5.06 -1.35 -7.98
C THR A 46 5.06 -0.94 -6.51
N VAL A 47 3.97 -1.23 -5.83
CA VAL A 47 3.86 -1.10 -4.38
C VAL A 47 3.71 -2.49 -3.77
N ASN A 48 4.63 -2.88 -2.93
CA ASN A 48 4.58 -4.11 -2.15
C ASN A 48 4.43 -3.76 -0.67
N ILE A 49 3.39 -4.26 -0.05
CA ILE A 49 3.12 -4.05 1.37
C ILE A 49 2.96 -5.40 2.06
N ASP A 50 3.74 -5.62 3.09
CA ASP A 50 3.59 -6.73 4.02
C ASP A 50 3.31 -6.14 5.42
N ALA A 51 2.09 -6.30 5.90
CA ALA A 51 1.63 -5.69 7.14
C ALA A 51 1.21 -6.77 8.14
N ASN A 52 2.05 -7.00 9.14
CA ASN A 52 1.87 -8.01 10.19
C ASN A 52 1.55 -7.39 11.55
N GLY A 53 0.75 -6.36 11.56
CA GLY A 53 0.42 -5.62 12.78
C GLY A 53 -1.02 -5.81 13.26
N ALA A 54 -1.32 -5.32 14.44
CA ALA A 54 -2.67 -5.40 14.97
C ALA A 54 -3.67 -4.56 14.17
N THR A 55 -3.25 -3.40 13.72
CA THR A 55 -4.09 -2.50 12.91
C THR A 55 -3.26 -1.86 11.79
N PHE A 56 -3.78 -1.91 10.60
CA PHE A 56 -3.14 -1.27 9.46
C PHE A 56 -4.16 -0.47 8.66
N VAL A 57 -3.85 0.79 8.41
CA VAL A 57 -4.65 1.69 7.58
C VAL A 57 -3.78 2.16 6.41
N ALA A 58 -4.24 1.96 5.19
CA ALA A 58 -3.53 2.43 4.02
C ALA A 58 -4.45 3.14 3.04
N ASP A 59 -4.01 4.30 2.59
CA ASP A 59 -4.58 5.07 1.49
C ASP A 59 -3.55 5.07 0.35
N ILE A 60 -3.89 4.43 -0.76
CA ILE A 60 -2.97 4.22 -1.87
C ILE A 60 -3.58 4.76 -3.15
N ASP A 61 -2.96 5.77 -3.71
CA ASP A 61 -3.34 6.40 -4.98
C ASP A 61 -2.25 6.15 -6.02
N GLN A 62 -2.61 5.46 -7.10
CA GLN A 62 -1.71 5.18 -8.21
C GLN A 62 -2.30 5.66 -9.52
N ASP A 63 -1.52 6.48 -10.21
CA ASP A 63 -1.77 6.90 -11.57
C ASP A 63 -0.89 6.11 -12.53
N ASN A 64 -1.40 5.80 -13.69
CA ASN A 64 -0.76 4.98 -14.72
C ASN A 64 -0.70 3.48 -14.41
N ALA A 65 -0.34 2.68 -15.40
CA ALA A 65 -0.26 1.23 -15.30
C ALA A 65 0.67 0.79 -14.15
N SER A 66 0.11 0.21 -13.10
CA SER A 66 0.84 -0.06 -11.87
C SER A 66 0.42 -1.38 -11.22
N THR A 67 1.26 -1.83 -10.31
CA THR A 67 1.02 -3.07 -9.57
C THR A 67 1.02 -2.79 -8.07
N ILE A 68 -0.03 -3.24 -7.39
CA ILE A 68 -0.09 -3.27 -5.93
C ILE A 68 -0.14 -4.72 -5.47
N ASN A 69 0.79 -5.11 -4.63
CA ASN A 69 0.77 -6.37 -3.90
C ASN A 69 0.68 -6.06 -2.41
N LEU A 70 -0.44 -6.37 -1.80
CA LEU A 70 -0.69 -6.09 -0.40
C LEU A 70 -1.02 -7.39 0.33
N HIS A 71 -0.24 -7.68 1.34
CA HIS A 71 -0.49 -8.76 2.29
C HIS A 71 -0.68 -8.19 3.69
N HIS A 72 -1.77 -8.55 4.33
CA HIS A 72 -2.05 -8.17 5.72
C HIS A 72 -2.38 -9.40 6.55
N ASP A 73 -1.66 -9.56 7.64
CA ASP A 73 -1.90 -10.64 8.63
C ASP A 73 -2.02 -10.00 10.03
N GLY A 74 -3.20 -9.51 10.33
CA GLY A 74 -3.44 -8.77 11.58
C GLY A 74 -4.90 -8.72 12.00
N ALA A 75 -5.19 -8.04 13.10
CA ALA A 75 -6.53 -8.03 13.66
C ALA A 75 -7.51 -7.16 12.87
N SER A 76 -7.05 -6.02 12.36
CA SER A 76 -7.90 -5.05 11.66
C SER A 76 -7.18 -4.39 10.51
N ALA A 77 -7.88 -4.18 9.42
CA ALA A 77 -7.37 -3.46 8.27
C ALA A 77 -8.41 -2.49 7.70
N ASP A 78 -7.95 -1.34 7.24
CA ASP A 78 -8.75 -0.38 6.50
C ASP A 78 -7.95 0.11 5.29
N TYR A 79 -8.39 -0.25 4.10
CA TYR A 79 -7.71 0.06 2.85
C TYR A 79 -8.58 0.90 1.94
N VAL A 80 -8.05 2.00 1.48
CA VAL A 80 -8.58 2.76 0.34
C VAL A 80 -7.54 2.69 -0.77
N ILE A 81 -7.91 2.12 -1.90
CA ILE A 81 -7.01 1.90 -3.02
C ILE A 81 -7.65 2.48 -4.28
N LEU A 82 -6.99 3.45 -4.86
CA LEU A 82 -7.38 4.06 -6.11
C LEU A 82 -6.29 3.82 -7.17
N GLN A 83 -6.64 3.14 -8.24
CA GLN A 83 -5.78 2.99 -9.41
C GLN A 83 -6.46 3.62 -10.62
N THR A 84 -5.79 4.54 -11.28
CA THR A 84 -6.34 5.27 -12.42
C THR A 84 -5.32 5.43 -13.54
N GLY A 85 -5.80 5.64 -14.75
CA GLY A 85 -4.99 6.19 -15.83
C GLY A 85 -4.19 5.20 -16.68
N GLY A 86 -4.39 3.91 -16.56
CA GLY A 86 -3.66 2.98 -17.40
C GLY A 86 -4.33 1.64 -17.61
N SER A 87 -4.17 1.08 -18.78
CA SER A 87 -4.53 -0.32 -18.99
C SER A 87 -3.43 -1.24 -18.44
N GLY A 88 -3.79 -2.20 -17.63
CA GLY A 88 -2.86 -3.16 -17.08
C GLY A 88 -2.57 -3.01 -15.59
N ASP A 89 -3.42 -2.29 -14.87
CA ASP A 89 -3.36 -2.24 -13.42
C ASP A 89 -3.58 -3.61 -12.80
N ILE A 90 -2.70 -3.95 -11.88
CA ILE A 90 -2.76 -5.22 -11.17
C ILE A 90 -2.86 -4.95 -9.68
N LEU A 91 -3.87 -5.51 -9.06
CA LEU A 91 -4.02 -5.52 -7.61
C LEU A 91 -4.08 -6.95 -7.10
N THR A 92 -3.14 -7.30 -6.25
CA THR A 92 -3.18 -8.54 -5.48
C THR A 92 -3.35 -8.20 -4.02
N LEU A 93 -4.46 -8.59 -3.44
CA LEU A 93 -4.79 -8.32 -2.06
C LEU A 93 -5.04 -9.62 -1.30
N THR A 94 -4.30 -9.82 -0.23
CA THR A 94 -4.50 -10.93 0.71
C THR A 94 -4.65 -10.35 2.11
N VAL A 95 -5.80 -10.58 2.72
CA VAL A 95 -6.09 -10.12 4.08
C VAL A 95 -6.51 -11.30 4.95
N ASN A 96 -5.69 -11.61 5.94
CA ASN A 96 -5.92 -12.67 6.92
C ASN A 96 -6.15 -12.02 8.30
N GLY A 97 -7.29 -11.42 8.49
CA GLY A 97 -7.57 -10.71 9.73
C GLY A 97 -8.98 -10.97 10.25
N ALA A 98 -9.21 -10.55 11.47
CA ALA A 98 -10.54 -10.68 12.08
C ALA A 98 -11.54 -9.67 11.49
N SER A 99 -11.06 -8.55 10.99
CA SER A 99 -11.89 -7.46 10.47
C SER A 99 -11.12 -6.70 9.38
N ALA A 100 -11.70 -6.59 8.22
CA ALA A 100 -11.12 -5.80 7.14
C ALA A 100 -12.20 -4.98 6.45
N ASN A 101 -11.89 -3.72 6.19
CA ASN A 101 -12.65 -2.85 5.31
C ASN A 101 -11.78 -2.52 4.09
N VAL A 102 -12.29 -2.74 2.91
CA VAL A 102 -11.53 -2.56 1.68
C VAL A 102 -12.38 -1.81 0.66
N ASP A 103 -11.94 -0.65 0.25
CA ASP A 103 -12.53 0.14 -0.82
C ASP A 103 -11.54 0.23 -1.99
N ILE A 104 -11.92 -0.31 -3.12
CA ILE A 104 -11.07 -0.39 -4.30
C ILE A 104 -11.77 0.25 -5.49
N ILE A 105 -11.09 1.19 -6.11
CA ILE A 105 -11.52 1.81 -7.37
C ILE A 105 -10.41 1.63 -8.39
N GLN A 106 -10.70 0.92 -9.47
CA GLN A 106 -9.83 0.81 -10.64
C GLN A 106 -10.55 1.41 -11.84
N ARG A 107 -9.88 2.29 -12.55
CA ARG A 107 -10.42 2.99 -13.74
C ARG A 107 -9.36 3.11 -14.83
N ASP A 108 -9.72 2.70 -16.02
CA ASP A 108 -8.95 2.92 -17.24
C ASP A 108 -9.14 4.33 -17.82
#